data_bb037ca07efcb292dd21dba21c0869f1
#
_entry.id   bb037ca07efcb292dd21dba21c0869f1
#
_cell.length_a   1.000
_cell.length_b   1.000
_cell.length_c   1.000
_cell.angle_alpha   90.00
_cell.angle_beta   90.00
_cell.angle_gamma   90.00
#
_symmetry.space_group_name_H-M   'P 1'
#
loop_
_entity.id
_entity.type
_entity.pdbx_description
1 polymer ?
#
loop_
_entity_poly.entity_id
_entity_poly.type
_entity_poly.pdbx_seq_one_letter_code
_entity_poly.pdbx_strand_id
1 'polypeptide(L)'
;MRERKIVVLMVIGLLAWATGCKKQIDTAEFKSAINNSFAGRHECIWPEPTKLPAEVDTSKDEKTRDYDALLDAGLLVRGTAEKKRFLVGSKQVNQYDLSDKGHSAWTPDPNQPGYGNFCFGHFNVTAIDSAVPNDPSNPTQYTVNYRYEVEGIPGWASTPESMRTFPKIAADTSIQTATATLVKGTNEGWAVVPPAQPAQQ
;
A
#
# COMPACT_ATOMS: atom_id res chain seq x y z
N MET A 1 -47.71 56.78 53.40
CA MET A 1 -46.84 55.62 53.06
C MET A 1 -46.92 55.38 51.57
N ARG A 2 -45.85 55.69 50.88
CA ARG A 2 -45.83 55.79 49.41
C ARG A 2 -44.92 54.69 48.90
N GLU A 3 -45.48 53.59 48.38
CA GLU A 3 -44.72 52.49 47.80
C GLU A 3 -44.17 52.93 46.42
N ARG A 4 -42.84 52.87 46.24
CA ARG A 4 -42.15 53.11 44.98
C ARG A 4 -41.95 51.75 44.33
N LYS A 5 -42.72 51.47 43.26
CA LYS A 5 -42.49 50.33 42.39
C LYS A 5 -41.30 50.62 41.48
N ILE A 6 -40.23 49.87 41.71
CA ILE A 6 -39.06 49.85 40.84
C ILE A 6 -39.36 48.87 39.70
N VAL A 7 -39.51 49.38 38.49
CA VAL A 7 -39.61 48.57 37.25
C VAL A 7 -38.19 48.28 36.78
N VAL A 8 -37.73 47.03 36.94
CA VAL A 8 -36.46 46.59 36.38
C VAL A 8 -36.71 46.12 34.95
N LEU A 9 -36.25 46.89 33.99
CA LEU A 9 -36.22 46.54 32.56
C LEU A 9 -35.08 45.58 32.33
N MET A 10 -35.39 44.32 32.15
CA MET A 10 -34.49 43.22 31.78
C MET A 10 -34.27 43.27 30.26
N VAL A 11 -33.18 43.87 29.80
CA VAL A 11 -32.76 43.84 28.39
C VAL A 11 -32.09 42.48 28.14
N ILE A 12 -32.84 41.56 27.58
CA ILE A 12 -32.30 40.28 27.12
C ILE A 12 -31.62 40.52 25.78
N GLY A 13 -30.27 40.70 25.83
CA GLY A 13 -29.45 40.70 24.60
C GLY A 13 -29.40 39.30 23.97
N LEU A 14 -30.09 39.08 22.88
CA LEU A 14 -29.91 37.93 22.01
C LEU A 14 -28.52 38.03 21.35
N LEU A 15 -27.55 37.34 21.93
CA LEU A 15 -26.31 37.01 21.24
C LEU A 15 -26.63 35.91 20.21
N ALA A 16 -26.89 36.32 18.99
CA ALA A 16 -26.92 35.39 17.83
C ALA A 16 -25.50 34.84 17.64
N TRP A 17 -25.28 33.64 18.14
CA TRP A 17 -24.11 32.88 17.81
C TRP A 17 -24.26 32.47 16.33
N ALA A 18 -23.59 33.19 15.44
CA ALA A 18 -23.35 32.76 14.08
C ALA A 18 -22.44 31.54 14.14
N THR A 19 -23.04 30.35 14.32
CA THR A 19 -22.40 29.07 14.04
C THR A 19 -22.21 29.03 12.54
N GLY A 20 -21.09 29.58 12.06
CA GLY A 20 -20.65 29.31 10.70
C GLY A 20 -20.52 27.81 10.55
N CYS A 21 -21.43 27.17 9.81
CA CYS A 21 -21.28 25.80 9.35
C CYS A 21 -19.99 25.74 8.54
N LYS A 22 -18.85 25.45 9.19
CA LYS A 22 -17.69 24.94 8.47
C LYS A 22 -18.20 23.67 7.78
N LYS A 23 -18.31 23.73 6.45
CA LYS A 23 -18.65 22.55 5.63
C LYS A 23 -17.65 21.47 6.04
N GLN A 24 -18.15 20.49 6.79
CA GLN A 24 -17.30 19.40 7.29
C GLN A 24 -16.81 18.66 6.05
N ILE A 25 -15.50 18.64 5.87
CA ILE A 25 -14.86 17.94 4.75
C ILE A 25 -15.21 16.47 4.90
N ASP A 26 -15.79 15.88 3.86
CA ASP A 26 -16.07 14.45 3.85
C ASP A 26 -14.76 13.68 3.62
N THR A 27 -14.12 13.32 4.72
CA THR A 27 -12.88 12.54 4.70
C THR A 27 -13.06 11.14 4.10
N ALA A 28 -14.31 10.63 4.03
CA ALA A 28 -14.61 9.35 3.42
C ALA A 28 -14.42 9.38 1.90
N GLU A 29 -14.81 10.49 1.25
CA GLU A 29 -14.55 10.66 -0.18
C GLU A 29 -13.05 10.71 -0.49
N PHE A 30 -12.26 11.40 0.33
CA PHE A 30 -10.81 11.44 0.17
C PHE A 30 -10.16 10.08 0.37
N LYS A 31 -10.58 9.36 1.42
CA LYS A 31 -10.14 7.99 1.65
C LYS A 31 -10.44 7.09 0.45
N SER A 32 -11.66 7.17 -0.08
CA SER A 32 -12.07 6.41 -1.27
C SER A 32 -11.22 6.76 -2.49
N ALA A 33 -10.99 8.04 -2.75
CA ALA A 33 -10.18 8.50 -3.89
C ALA A 33 -8.74 8.00 -3.81
N ILE A 34 -8.13 8.02 -2.61
CA ILE A 34 -6.77 7.52 -2.41
C ILE A 34 -6.73 6.00 -2.57
N ASN A 35 -7.68 5.25 -1.98
CA ASN A 35 -7.76 3.80 -2.16
C ASN A 35 -7.95 3.41 -3.63
N ASN A 36 -8.78 4.15 -4.38
CA ASN A 36 -8.93 3.94 -5.82
C ASN A 36 -7.60 4.14 -6.58
N SER A 37 -6.72 5.04 -6.11
CA SER A 37 -5.40 5.21 -6.72
C SER A 37 -4.44 4.05 -6.45
N PHE A 38 -4.74 3.21 -5.44
CA PHE A 38 -4.02 1.98 -5.14
C PHE A 38 -4.61 0.75 -5.85
N ALA A 39 -5.79 0.88 -6.48
CA ALA A 39 -6.47 -0.24 -7.12
C ALA A 39 -5.57 -0.93 -8.16
N GLY A 40 -5.53 -2.26 -8.10
CA GLY A 40 -4.71 -3.09 -9.00
C GLY A 40 -3.21 -3.11 -8.68
N ARG A 41 -2.74 -2.38 -7.66
CA ARG A 41 -1.36 -2.46 -7.18
C ARG A 41 -1.28 -3.45 -6.03
N HIS A 42 -0.39 -4.41 -6.16
CA HIS A 42 -0.09 -5.40 -5.13
C HIS A 42 1.34 -5.22 -4.63
N GLU A 43 1.53 -5.40 -3.34
CA GLU A 43 2.86 -5.44 -2.76
C GLU A 43 3.43 -6.85 -2.86
N CYS A 44 4.62 -6.96 -3.44
CA CYS A 44 5.24 -8.24 -3.74
C CYS A 44 6.67 -8.30 -3.18
N ILE A 45 7.19 -9.54 -2.98
CA ILE A 45 8.49 -9.74 -2.31
C ILE A 45 9.68 -9.34 -3.17
N TRP A 46 9.61 -9.50 -4.49
CA TRP A 46 10.67 -9.09 -5.40
C TRP A 46 10.31 -7.78 -6.11
N PRO A 47 11.27 -6.88 -6.33
CA PRO A 47 11.03 -5.63 -7.06
C PRO A 47 10.67 -5.88 -8.53
N GLU A 48 11.19 -6.96 -9.11
CA GLU A 48 10.93 -7.36 -10.49
C GLU A 48 10.36 -8.77 -10.54
N PRO A 49 9.50 -9.10 -11.52
CA PRO A 49 9.01 -10.45 -11.72
C PRO A 49 10.15 -11.46 -11.91
N THR A 50 10.06 -12.59 -11.24
CA THR A 50 11.06 -13.64 -11.27
C THR A 50 10.57 -14.81 -12.10
N LYS A 51 11.46 -15.44 -12.85
CA LYS A 51 11.14 -16.63 -13.65
C LYS A 51 11.22 -17.89 -12.80
N LEU A 52 10.17 -18.71 -12.86
CA LEU A 52 10.17 -20.07 -12.34
C LEU A 52 9.87 -21.07 -13.48
N PRO A 53 10.48 -22.27 -13.48
CA PRO A 53 11.51 -22.75 -12.52
C PRO A 53 12.82 -21.95 -12.60
N ALA A 54 13.46 -21.77 -11.43
CA ALA A 54 14.73 -21.06 -11.28
C ALA A 54 15.86 -22.05 -10.92
N GLU A 55 17.01 -21.92 -11.62
CA GLU A 55 18.23 -22.65 -11.27
C GLU A 55 19.16 -21.75 -10.46
N VAL A 56 19.47 -22.14 -9.23
CA VAL A 56 20.28 -21.37 -8.29
C VAL A 56 21.50 -22.14 -7.87
N ASP A 57 22.66 -21.47 -7.93
CA ASP A 57 23.93 -22.01 -7.50
C ASP A 57 23.98 -22.20 -5.99
N THR A 58 24.21 -23.45 -5.55
CA THR A 58 24.27 -23.81 -4.12
C THR A 58 25.49 -23.25 -3.40
N SER A 59 26.51 -22.76 -4.11
CA SER A 59 27.73 -22.21 -3.50
C SER A 59 27.56 -20.77 -2.96
N LYS A 60 26.37 -20.20 -3.05
CA LYS A 60 26.07 -18.81 -2.63
C LYS A 60 24.80 -18.78 -1.79
N ASP A 61 24.93 -18.88 -0.48
CA ASP A 61 23.81 -18.85 0.48
C ASP A 61 22.90 -17.61 0.32
N GLU A 62 23.46 -16.48 -0.09
CA GLU A 62 22.67 -15.27 -0.34
C GLU A 62 21.67 -15.44 -1.49
N LYS A 63 22.00 -16.26 -2.49
CA LYS A 63 21.13 -16.50 -3.66
C LYS A 63 20.06 -17.55 -3.39
N THR A 64 20.29 -18.46 -2.45
CA THR A 64 19.33 -19.52 -2.09
C THR A 64 18.37 -19.08 -1.02
N ARG A 65 18.74 -18.12 -0.15
CA ARG A 65 17.99 -17.71 1.03
C ARG A 65 16.52 -17.40 0.74
N ASP A 66 16.26 -16.62 -0.28
CA ASP A 66 14.88 -16.22 -0.63
C ASP A 66 14.07 -17.43 -1.07
N TYR A 67 14.66 -18.28 -1.89
CA TYR A 67 14.01 -19.51 -2.36
C TYR A 67 13.81 -20.53 -1.25
N ASP A 68 14.78 -20.66 -0.34
CA ASP A 68 14.69 -21.57 0.80
C ASP A 68 13.59 -21.12 1.79
N ALA A 69 13.44 -19.81 2.04
CA ALA A 69 12.34 -19.30 2.84
C ALA A 69 10.96 -19.58 2.20
N LEU A 70 10.86 -19.49 0.88
CA LEU A 70 9.63 -19.82 0.15
C LEU A 70 9.37 -21.34 0.10
N LEU A 71 10.44 -22.16 0.08
CA LEU A 71 10.36 -23.61 0.25
C LEU A 71 9.80 -23.97 1.62
N ASP A 72 10.33 -23.35 2.70
CA ASP A 72 9.88 -23.58 4.07
C ASP A 72 8.43 -23.09 4.29
N ALA A 73 8.03 -22.03 3.57
CA ALA A 73 6.63 -21.59 3.52
C ALA A 73 5.72 -22.53 2.72
N GLY A 74 6.30 -23.55 2.06
CA GLY A 74 5.59 -24.52 1.23
C GLY A 74 5.12 -23.96 -0.11
N LEU A 75 5.66 -22.81 -0.57
CA LEU A 75 5.32 -22.19 -1.84
C LEU A 75 6.15 -22.73 -2.99
N LEU A 76 7.36 -23.21 -2.71
CA LEU A 76 8.22 -23.82 -3.70
C LEU A 76 8.49 -25.29 -3.37
N VAL A 77 8.90 -26.02 -4.39
CA VAL A 77 9.55 -27.33 -4.30
C VAL A 77 10.98 -27.22 -4.80
N ARG A 78 11.89 -28.03 -4.26
CA ARG A 78 13.28 -28.05 -4.67
C ARG A 78 13.67 -29.39 -5.26
N GLY A 79 14.25 -29.32 -6.46
CA GLY A 79 14.93 -30.43 -7.11
C GLY A 79 16.42 -30.10 -7.30
N THR A 80 17.13 -31.06 -7.89
CA THR A 80 18.53 -30.87 -8.33
C THR A 80 18.59 -30.99 -9.83
N ALA A 81 19.36 -30.10 -10.49
CA ALA A 81 19.63 -30.16 -11.91
C ALA A 81 21.14 -30.09 -12.16
N GLU A 82 21.58 -30.67 -13.27
CA GLU A 82 22.96 -30.56 -13.73
C GLU A 82 23.09 -29.46 -14.77
N LYS A 83 23.90 -28.46 -14.47
CA LYS A 83 24.26 -27.38 -15.41
C LYS A 83 25.60 -27.69 -16.06
N LYS A 84 25.61 -27.93 -17.37
CA LYS A 84 26.83 -28.13 -18.16
C LYS A 84 27.63 -26.83 -18.21
N ARG A 85 28.91 -26.91 -17.86
CA ARG A 85 29.88 -25.81 -18.06
C ARG A 85 30.58 -25.99 -19.39
N PHE A 86 30.77 -24.91 -20.13
CA PHE A 86 31.27 -24.90 -21.49
C PHE A 86 32.67 -25.54 -21.67
N LEU A 87 33.47 -25.60 -20.63
CA LEU A 87 34.86 -26.09 -20.71
C LEU A 87 35.27 -27.16 -19.67
N VAL A 88 34.55 -27.36 -18.59
CA VAL A 88 34.97 -28.29 -17.51
C VAL A 88 33.77 -28.83 -16.77
N GLY A 89 33.29 -30.00 -17.13
CA GLY A 89 32.35 -30.80 -16.34
C GLY A 89 30.93 -30.22 -16.17
N SER A 90 30.16 -30.89 -15.35
CA SER A 90 28.82 -30.43 -14.93
C SER A 90 28.89 -29.87 -13.50
N LYS A 91 27.98 -28.94 -13.18
CA LYS A 91 27.78 -28.42 -11.83
C LYS A 91 26.37 -28.73 -11.40
N GLN A 92 26.20 -29.27 -10.21
CA GLN A 92 24.89 -29.39 -9.59
C GLN A 92 24.37 -28.01 -9.15
N VAL A 93 23.10 -27.73 -9.44
CA VAL A 93 22.39 -26.53 -9.02
C VAL A 93 21.07 -26.96 -8.38
N ASN A 94 20.57 -26.16 -7.46
CA ASN A 94 19.20 -26.31 -6.98
C ASN A 94 18.25 -25.77 -8.06
N GLN A 95 17.21 -26.52 -8.35
CA GLN A 95 16.10 -26.08 -9.16
C GLN A 95 14.88 -25.87 -8.26
N TYR A 96 14.34 -24.67 -8.27
CA TYR A 96 13.12 -24.30 -7.52
C TYR A 96 11.97 -24.12 -8.48
N ASP A 97 10.84 -24.72 -8.15
CA ASP A 97 9.61 -24.60 -8.92
C ASP A 97 8.41 -24.38 -8.01
N LEU A 98 7.28 -23.97 -8.56
CA LEU A 98 6.06 -23.76 -7.78
C LEU A 98 5.54 -25.10 -7.22
N SER A 99 5.17 -25.11 -5.95
CA SER A 99 4.33 -26.16 -5.38
C SER A 99 2.85 -25.91 -5.75
N ASP A 100 1.93 -26.85 -5.43
CA ASP A 100 0.49 -26.62 -5.58
C ASP A 100 0.01 -25.38 -4.82
N LYS A 101 0.52 -25.19 -3.59
CA LYS A 101 0.25 -23.99 -2.79
C LYS A 101 0.88 -22.75 -3.44
N GLY A 102 2.09 -22.90 -3.99
CA GLY A 102 2.77 -21.85 -4.72
C GLY A 102 1.99 -21.38 -5.94
N HIS A 103 1.47 -22.29 -6.75
CA HIS A 103 0.62 -21.95 -7.90
C HIS A 103 -0.59 -21.09 -7.49
N SER A 104 -1.19 -21.38 -6.33
CA SER A 104 -2.33 -20.60 -5.82
C SER A 104 -1.96 -19.21 -5.31
N ALA A 105 -0.70 -19.00 -4.91
CA ALA A 105 -0.18 -17.73 -4.38
C ALA A 105 0.61 -16.92 -5.41
N TRP A 106 0.91 -17.52 -6.56
CA TRP A 106 1.70 -16.91 -7.62
C TRP A 106 0.89 -15.89 -8.43
N THR A 107 1.42 -14.67 -8.54
CA THR A 107 0.87 -13.64 -9.41
C THR A 107 1.71 -13.61 -10.70
N PRO A 108 1.20 -14.16 -11.83
CA PRO A 108 1.93 -14.17 -13.08
C PRO A 108 2.07 -12.75 -13.65
N ASP A 109 3.20 -12.48 -14.31
CA ASP A 109 3.37 -11.26 -15.09
C ASP A 109 2.59 -11.38 -16.41
N PRO A 110 1.64 -10.47 -16.69
CA PRO A 110 0.85 -10.52 -17.91
C PRO A 110 1.67 -10.28 -19.19
N ASN A 111 2.85 -9.67 -19.07
CA ASN A 111 3.70 -9.30 -20.20
C ASN A 111 4.85 -10.30 -20.46
N GLN A 112 5.16 -11.15 -19.47
CA GLN A 112 6.30 -12.05 -19.53
C GLN A 112 5.91 -13.48 -19.12
N PRO A 113 5.56 -14.36 -20.07
CA PRO A 113 5.19 -15.75 -19.77
C PRO A 113 6.28 -16.48 -18.96
N GLY A 114 5.87 -17.14 -17.87
CA GLY A 114 6.74 -17.85 -16.95
C GLY A 114 7.39 -16.97 -15.89
N TYR A 115 7.18 -15.65 -15.94
CA TYR A 115 7.57 -14.72 -14.89
C TYR A 115 6.39 -14.38 -13.99
N GLY A 116 6.66 -13.96 -12.78
CA GLY A 116 5.67 -13.52 -11.80
C GLY A 116 6.30 -13.21 -10.45
N ASN A 117 5.46 -13.12 -9.43
CA ASN A 117 5.89 -12.73 -8.10
C ASN A 117 4.98 -13.35 -7.03
N PHE A 118 5.45 -13.41 -5.80
CA PHE A 118 4.61 -13.67 -4.64
C PHE A 118 4.21 -12.34 -4.01
N CYS A 119 2.93 -12.02 -4.12
CA CYS A 119 2.39 -10.77 -3.60
C CYS A 119 1.70 -11.00 -2.27
N PHE A 120 1.88 -10.05 -1.32
CA PHE A 120 1.48 -10.24 0.08
C PHE A 120 0.44 -9.23 0.57
N GLY A 121 -0.25 -8.57 -0.34
CA GLY A 121 -1.37 -7.69 0.01
C GLY A 121 -1.48 -6.47 -0.89
N HIS A 122 -2.31 -5.54 -0.46
CA HIS A 122 -2.56 -4.27 -1.14
C HIS A 122 -2.67 -3.14 -0.12
N PHE A 123 -2.33 -1.92 -0.53
CA PHE A 123 -2.46 -0.75 0.36
C PHE A 123 -3.91 -0.38 0.61
N ASN A 124 -4.21 -0.05 1.86
CA ASN A 124 -5.48 0.51 2.30
C ASN A 124 -5.26 1.70 3.23
N VAL A 125 -5.96 2.81 2.95
CA VAL A 125 -5.95 4.00 3.81
C VAL A 125 -6.71 3.71 5.10
N THR A 126 -6.06 3.87 6.24
CA THR A 126 -6.68 3.69 7.55
C THR A 126 -7.30 4.97 8.08
N ALA A 127 -6.63 6.12 7.90
CA ALA A 127 -7.11 7.42 8.38
C ALA A 127 -6.66 8.58 7.50
N ILE A 128 -7.47 9.64 7.46
CA ILE A 128 -7.10 10.97 6.98
C ILE A 128 -6.75 11.82 8.19
N ASP A 129 -5.50 12.25 8.29
CA ASP A 129 -5.00 13.01 9.43
C ASP A 129 -5.26 14.53 9.26
N SER A 130 -5.13 15.03 8.02
CA SER A 130 -5.45 16.41 7.69
C SER A 130 -5.77 16.58 6.21
N ALA A 131 -6.55 17.62 5.91
CA ALA A 131 -6.83 18.02 4.54
C ALA A 131 -6.84 19.55 4.47
N VAL A 132 -5.96 20.11 3.65
CA VAL A 132 -5.79 21.57 3.50
C VAL A 132 -6.20 21.95 2.07
N PRO A 133 -7.22 22.82 1.91
CA PRO A 133 -7.66 23.27 0.59
C PRO A 133 -6.65 24.26 -0.01
N ASN A 134 -6.57 24.28 -1.35
CA ASN A 134 -5.84 25.31 -2.10
C ASN A 134 -6.48 26.70 -1.98
N ASP A 135 -7.81 26.75 -1.92
CA ASP A 135 -8.63 27.94 -1.69
C ASP A 135 -9.75 27.61 -0.70
N PRO A 136 -9.74 28.21 0.52
CA PRO A 136 -10.77 27.96 1.51
C PRO A 136 -12.18 28.39 1.07
N SER A 137 -12.29 29.35 0.16
CA SER A 137 -13.57 29.92 -0.30
C SER A 137 -14.21 29.05 -1.39
N ASN A 138 -13.38 28.46 -2.25
CA ASN A 138 -13.83 27.60 -3.34
C ASN A 138 -12.81 26.46 -3.59
N PRO A 139 -12.81 25.44 -2.73
CA PRO A 139 -11.81 24.39 -2.80
C PRO A 139 -12.01 23.50 -4.04
N THR A 140 -11.04 23.53 -4.94
CA THR A 140 -10.95 22.65 -6.12
C THR A 140 -9.84 21.60 -5.98
N GLN A 141 -8.98 21.79 -4.99
CA GLN A 141 -7.84 20.93 -4.70
C GLN A 141 -7.59 20.88 -3.19
N TYR A 142 -7.15 19.71 -2.71
CA TYR A 142 -6.70 19.51 -1.33
C TYR A 142 -5.33 18.85 -1.31
N THR A 143 -4.50 19.27 -0.35
CA THR A 143 -3.34 18.51 0.12
C THR A 143 -3.78 17.69 1.33
N VAL A 144 -3.69 16.37 1.23
CA VAL A 144 -4.22 15.42 2.22
C VAL A 144 -3.08 14.62 2.80
N ASN A 145 -2.90 14.67 4.12
CA ASN A 145 -2.02 13.76 4.86
C ASN A 145 -2.85 12.59 5.37
N TYR A 146 -2.36 11.39 5.17
CA TYR A 146 -3.08 10.16 5.48
C TYR A 146 -2.17 9.08 6.02
N ARG A 147 -2.78 8.12 6.72
CA ARG A 147 -2.14 6.87 7.12
C ARG A 147 -2.68 5.72 6.32
N TYR A 148 -1.81 4.78 6.01
CA TYR A 148 -2.14 3.57 5.26
C TYR A 148 -1.33 2.39 5.75
N GLU A 149 -1.80 1.18 5.45
CA GLU A 149 -1.12 -0.08 5.74
C GLU A 149 -1.44 -1.09 4.65
N VAL A 150 -0.72 -2.21 4.64
CA VAL A 150 -1.02 -3.34 3.76
C VAL A 150 -2.05 -4.23 4.41
N GLU A 151 -3.14 -4.49 3.69
CA GLU A 151 -4.18 -5.44 4.07
C GLU A 151 -4.15 -6.70 3.18
N GLY A 152 -4.84 -7.76 3.64
CA GLY A 152 -4.93 -9.02 2.90
C GLY A 152 -3.65 -9.84 2.94
N ILE A 153 -2.86 -9.73 4.02
CA ILE A 153 -1.58 -10.42 4.20
C ILE A 153 -1.81 -11.93 4.33
N PRO A 154 -1.29 -12.75 3.41
CA PRO A 154 -1.44 -14.20 3.48
C PRO A 154 -0.59 -14.81 4.60
N GLY A 155 -1.01 -15.97 5.09
CA GLY A 155 -0.34 -16.62 6.23
C GLY A 155 1.15 -16.90 6.00
N TRP A 156 1.57 -17.19 4.77
CA TRP A 156 2.99 -17.41 4.46
C TRP A 156 3.83 -16.14 4.67
N ALA A 157 3.28 -14.97 4.37
CA ALA A 157 3.97 -13.68 4.53
C ALA A 157 3.99 -13.19 5.99
N SER A 158 3.07 -13.70 6.83
CA SER A 158 2.96 -13.30 8.24
C SER A 158 3.93 -14.03 9.17
N THR A 159 4.76 -14.94 8.66
CA THR A 159 5.70 -15.70 9.49
C THR A 159 6.91 -14.84 9.86
N PRO A 160 7.51 -15.03 11.06
CA PRO A 160 8.74 -14.32 11.44
C PRO A 160 9.90 -14.56 10.48
N GLU A 161 9.93 -15.73 9.83
CA GLU A 161 10.96 -16.09 8.86
C GLU A 161 10.80 -15.31 7.57
N SER A 162 9.58 -15.28 7.02
CA SER A 162 9.28 -14.49 5.82
C SER A 162 9.58 -13.00 6.03
N MET A 163 9.21 -12.44 7.18
CA MET A 163 9.49 -11.04 7.52
C MET A 163 11.00 -10.75 7.67
N ARG A 164 11.80 -11.73 8.12
CA ARG A 164 13.27 -11.58 8.20
C ARG A 164 13.93 -11.69 6.83
N THR A 165 13.47 -12.63 6.02
CA THR A 165 14.05 -12.89 4.69
C THR A 165 13.63 -11.80 3.70
N PHE A 166 12.38 -11.34 3.80
CA PHE A 166 11.83 -10.29 2.96
C PHE A 166 11.49 -9.06 3.81
N PRO A 167 12.47 -8.20 4.14
CA PRO A 167 12.27 -7.06 5.03
C PRO A 167 11.21 -6.06 4.53
N LYS A 168 10.92 -6.06 3.23
CA LYS A 168 9.82 -5.29 2.64
C LYS A 168 8.47 -5.67 3.26
N ILE A 169 8.24 -6.95 3.55
CA ILE A 169 6.99 -7.39 4.21
C ILE A 169 6.83 -6.67 5.56
N ALA A 170 7.87 -6.73 6.40
CA ALA A 170 7.83 -6.10 7.72
C ALA A 170 7.69 -4.58 7.64
N ALA A 171 8.32 -3.93 6.66
CA ALA A 171 8.23 -2.50 6.45
C ALA A 171 6.82 -2.09 6.00
N ASP A 172 6.27 -2.76 5.00
CA ASP A 172 5.00 -2.38 4.38
C ASP A 172 3.77 -2.72 5.25
N THR A 173 3.90 -3.73 6.14
CA THR A 173 2.82 -4.11 7.08
C THR A 173 2.74 -3.21 8.31
N SER A 174 3.67 -2.29 8.49
CA SER A 174 3.57 -1.24 9.51
C SER A 174 2.71 -0.07 9.02
N ILE A 175 2.08 0.66 9.96
CA ILE A 175 1.34 1.88 9.62
C ILE A 175 2.32 2.90 9.06
N GLN A 176 2.04 3.39 7.86
CA GLN A 176 2.82 4.39 7.14
C GLN A 176 2.03 5.69 6.99
N THR A 177 2.73 6.78 6.75
CA THR A 177 2.16 8.10 6.48
C THR A 177 2.57 8.57 5.09
N ALA A 178 1.64 9.24 4.40
CA ALA A 178 1.94 9.87 3.12
C ALA A 178 1.09 11.11 2.89
N THR A 179 1.42 11.84 1.84
CA THR A 179 0.68 13.01 1.39
C THR A 179 0.22 12.80 -0.05
N ALA A 180 -1.04 13.13 -0.33
CA ALA A 180 -1.59 13.13 -1.68
C ALA A 180 -2.18 14.50 -2.00
N THR A 181 -2.11 14.88 -3.28
CA THR A 181 -2.88 16.00 -3.82
C THR A 181 -4.12 15.43 -4.47
N LEU A 182 -5.28 15.87 -4.00
CA LEU A 182 -6.60 15.53 -4.57
C LEU A 182 -7.15 16.72 -5.34
N VAL A 183 -7.67 16.46 -6.54
CA VAL A 183 -8.37 17.44 -7.35
C VAL A 183 -9.81 17.02 -7.57
N LYS A 184 -10.70 18.00 -7.64
CA LYS A 184 -12.10 17.75 -7.97
C LYS A 184 -12.22 17.36 -9.43
N GLY A 185 -12.72 16.16 -9.69
CA GLY A 185 -12.97 15.67 -11.05
C GLY A 185 -14.25 16.25 -11.67
N THR A 186 -14.42 16.03 -12.96
CA THR A 186 -15.60 16.48 -13.73
C THR A 186 -16.92 15.86 -13.26
N ASN A 187 -16.87 14.70 -12.60
CA ASN A 187 -18.04 13.97 -12.08
C ASN A 187 -18.26 14.22 -10.58
N GLU A 188 -17.86 15.39 -10.08
CA GLU A 188 -17.95 15.81 -8.67
C GLU A 188 -17.16 14.97 -7.66
N GLY A 189 -16.53 13.85 -8.05
CA GLY A 189 -15.64 13.05 -7.24
C GLY A 189 -14.24 13.63 -7.11
N TRP A 190 -13.46 13.08 -6.14
CA TRP A 190 -12.04 13.43 -5.97
C TRP A 190 -11.15 12.41 -6.68
N ALA A 191 -10.04 12.89 -7.23
CA ALA A 191 -9.01 12.04 -7.83
C ALA A 191 -7.62 12.46 -7.33
N VAL A 192 -6.74 11.48 -7.14
CA VAL A 192 -5.32 11.72 -6.80
C VAL A 192 -4.59 12.23 -8.05
N VAL A 193 -3.89 13.35 -7.91
CA VAL A 193 -2.95 13.82 -8.93
C VAL A 193 -1.72 12.93 -8.88
N PRO A 194 -1.35 12.23 -9.97
CA PRO A 194 -0.10 11.49 -10.01
C PRO A 194 1.09 12.42 -9.74
N PRO A 195 2.13 11.97 -9.01
CA PRO A 195 3.35 12.76 -8.90
C PRO A 195 3.87 13.08 -10.30
N ALA A 196 4.30 14.33 -10.51
CA ALA A 196 4.89 14.73 -11.78
C ALA A 196 6.05 13.78 -12.11
N GLN A 197 5.97 13.08 -13.24
CA GLN A 197 7.10 12.31 -13.72
C GLN A 197 8.27 13.28 -13.95
N PRO A 198 9.47 12.99 -13.40
CA PRO A 198 10.63 13.80 -13.75
C PRO A 198 10.81 13.75 -15.27
N ALA A 199 10.92 14.95 -15.88
CA ALA A 199 11.16 15.05 -17.32
C ALA A 199 12.36 14.16 -17.67
N GLN A 200 12.13 13.17 -18.52
CA GLN A 200 13.23 12.37 -19.10
C GLN A 200 14.06 13.33 -19.96
N GLN A 201 15.24 13.65 -19.46
CA GLN A 201 16.27 14.40 -20.21
C GLN A 201 17.09 13.44 -21.06
#